data_60eb2c931cd7004d9b4ef9db84007df7
#
_entry.id   60eb2c931cd7004d9b4ef9db84007df7
#
_cell.length_a   1.000
_cell.length_b   1.000
_cell.length_c   1.000
_cell.angle_alpha   90.00
_cell.angle_beta   90.00
_cell.angle_gamma   90.00
#
_symmetry.space_group_name_H-M   'P 1'
#
loop_
_entity.id
_entity.type
_entity.pdbx_description
1 polymer ?
#
loop_
_entity_poly.entity_id
_entity_poly.type
_entity_poly.pdbx_seq_one_letter_code
_entity_poly.pdbx_strand_id
1 'polypeptide(L)'
;KSSAYFSESPKGQRLLMGPWLHGFSPDGRIGEMDFGAHSWPDLQQTQLAWFDRTLKGMDTGQKSPVRIFVMGENKWRDEREWPLRRTQYTEYWLHSEAGANTRTGDGSLTTVAPDSAVTDTFTYDPADPVPTKGGALLGLPAGPFDQTEIEDREDVLVYTTPVLEQAVEVTGHIQL
;
A
#
# COMPACT_ATOMS: atom_id res chain seq x y z
N LYS A 1 -4.86 -10.50 5.94
CA LYS A 1 -4.72 -11.92 6.36
C LYS A 1 -3.29 -12.45 6.27
N SER A 2 -2.41 -11.93 5.40
CA SER A 2 -1.03 -12.44 5.21
C SER A 2 -0.05 -12.11 6.34
N SER A 3 -0.27 -11.02 7.07
CA SER A 3 0.69 -10.54 8.07
C SER A 3 0.51 -11.17 9.46
N ALA A 4 -0.72 -11.59 9.84
CA ALA A 4 -0.94 -12.35 11.06
C ALA A 4 -0.20 -13.70 11.02
N TYR A 5 -0.11 -14.30 9.84
CA TYR A 5 0.63 -15.55 9.65
C TYR A 5 2.14 -15.40 9.83
N PHE A 6 2.72 -14.23 9.52
CA PHE A 6 4.16 -14.05 9.64
C PHE A 6 4.62 -13.90 11.10
N SER A 7 3.83 -13.24 11.96
CA SER A 7 4.16 -13.05 13.38
C SER A 7 4.07 -14.34 14.22
N GLU A 8 3.24 -15.31 13.78
CA GLU A 8 3.00 -16.57 14.46
C GLU A 8 3.76 -17.75 13.85
N SER A 9 4.52 -17.51 12.79
CA SER A 9 5.09 -18.56 11.96
C SER A 9 6.45 -19.07 12.44
N PRO A 10 6.80 -20.34 12.15
CA PRO A 10 8.04 -20.94 12.61
C PRO A 10 9.29 -20.21 12.13
N LYS A 11 10.36 -20.30 12.92
CA LYS A 11 11.68 -19.77 12.57
C LYS A 11 12.10 -20.20 11.16
N GLY A 12 12.50 -19.26 10.32
CA GLY A 12 13.00 -19.54 8.97
C GLY A 12 12.20 -18.93 7.83
N GLN A 13 11.07 -18.29 8.10
CA GLN A 13 10.31 -17.55 7.08
C GLN A 13 10.99 -16.24 6.70
N ARG A 14 10.73 -15.78 5.49
CA ARG A 14 11.19 -14.51 4.99
C ARG A 14 10.06 -13.79 4.25
N LEU A 15 9.90 -12.51 4.55
CA LEU A 15 9.01 -11.61 3.83
C LEU A 15 9.84 -10.73 2.88
N LEU A 16 9.48 -10.76 1.60
CA LEU A 16 9.97 -9.83 0.60
C LEU A 16 8.76 -9.12 0.00
N MET A 17 8.67 -7.81 0.19
CA MET A 17 7.56 -6.99 -0.30
C MET A 17 8.09 -5.86 -1.15
N GLY A 18 7.74 -5.88 -2.43
CA GLY A 18 8.09 -4.85 -3.39
C GLY A 18 6.85 -4.14 -3.94
N PRO A 19 7.03 -3.08 -4.75
CA PRO A 19 5.96 -2.30 -5.36
C PRO A 19 5.40 -2.99 -6.61
N TRP A 20 5.16 -4.29 -6.54
CA TRP A 20 4.87 -5.12 -7.72
C TRP A 20 3.39 -5.33 -7.95
N LEU A 21 3.07 -5.52 -9.22
CA LEU A 21 1.80 -6.04 -9.67
C LEU A 21 1.76 -7.57 -9.51
N HIS A 22 0.63 -8.16 -9.88
CA HIS A 22 0.54 -9.57 -10.24
C HIS A 22 1.08 -9.78 -11.68
N GLY A 23 2.32 -9.38 -11.92
CA GLY A 23 2.94 -9.38 -13.24
C GLY A 23 4.45 -9.21 -13.16
N PHE A 24 5.08 -9.11 -14.32
CA PHE A 24 6.52 -8.99 -14.48
C PHE A 24 6.87 -7.59 -14.98
N SER A 25 7.62 -6.84 -14.18
CA SER A 25 8.02 -5.45 -14.49
C SER A 25 9.49 -5.22 -14.12
N PRO A 26 10.45 -5.81 -14.87
CA PRO A 26 11.86 -5.79 -14.51
C PRO A 26 12.51 -4.40 -14.67
N ASP A 27 11.88 -3.51 -15.43
CA ASP A 27 12.28 -2.12 -15.58
C ASP A 27 11.85 -1.24 -14.39
N GLY A 28 10.98 -1.78 -13.51
CA GLY A 28 10.46 -1.08 -12.35
C GLY A 28 9.36 -0.08 -12.66
N ARG A 29 8.81 -0.09 -13.88
CA ARG A 29 7.67 0.74 -14.25
C ARG A 29 6.37 0.01 -13.98
N ILE A 30 5.50 0.64 -13.18
CA ILE A 30 4.26 0.04 -12.70
C ILE A 30 3.16 1.10 -12.73
N GLY A 31 2.15 0.91 -13.57
CA GLY A 31 1.15 1.93 -13.84
C GLY A 31 1.82 3.19 -14.41
N GLU A 32 1.57 4.32 -13.80
CA GLU A 32 2.18 5.61 -14.15
C GLU A 32 3.45 5.93 -13.36
N MET A 33 3.87 5.02 -12.46
CA MET A 33 5.01 5.24 -11.57
C MET A 33 6.26 4.52 -12.07
N ASP A 34 7.41 5.17 -11.90
CA ASP A 34 8.74 4.58 -12.13
C ASP A 34 9.46 4.43 -10.78
N PHE A 35 9.58 3.19 -10.32
CA PHE A 35 10.30 2.85 -9.09
C PHE A 35 11.76 2.49 -9.34
N GLY A 36 12.20 2.50 -10.61
CA GLY A 36 13.52 2.10 -11.06
C GLY A 36 13.72 0.58 -11.12
N ALA A 37 14.61 0.14 -12.01
CA ALA A 37 14.87 -1.29 -12.22
C ALA A 37 15.33 -2.02 -10.95
N HIS A 38 15.94 -1.32 -9.99
CA HIS A 38 16.37 -1.91 -8.71
C HIS A 38 15.18 -2.31 -7.81
N SER A 39 13.95 -1.85 -8.10
CA SER A 39 12.74 -2.28 -7.40
C SER A 39 12.37 -3.73 -7.71
N TRP A 40 12.92 -4.29 -8.78
CA TRP A 40 12.74 -5.68 -9.20
C TRP A 40 14.03 -6.48 -8.94
N PRO A 41 14.18 -7.13 -7.79
CA PRO A 41 15.33 -7.98 -7.52
C PRO A 41 15.28 -9.27 -8.36
N ASP A 42 16.42 -9.95 -8.49
CA ASP A 42 16.44 -11.31 -9.02
C ASP A 42 15.69 -12.23 -8.05
N LEU A 43 14.43 -12.50 -8.35
CA LEU A 43 13.56 -13.34 -7.53
C LEU A 43 14.02 -14.79 -7.54
N GLN A 44 14.55 -15.30 -8.67
CA GLN A 44 15.05 -16.66 -8.77
C GLN A 44 16.27 -16.87 -7.86
N GLN A 45 17.22 -15.96 -7.92
CA GLN A 45 18.38 -15.97 -7.05
C GLN A 45 17.99 -15.79 -5.57
N THR A 46 17.00 -14.94 -5.30
CA THR A 46 16.47 -14.77 -3.94
C THR A 46 15.86 -16.04 -3.38
N GLN A 47 15.07 -16.75 -4.18
CA GLN A 47 14.46 -18.03 -3.82
C GLN A 47 15.51 -19.11 -3.64
N LEU A 48 16.45 -19.21 -4.58
CA LEU A 48 17.56 -20.17 -4.49
C LEU A 48 18.36 -19.97 -3.21
N ALA A 49 18.74 -18.74 -2.90
CA ALA A 49 19.48 -18.43 -1.68
C ALA A 49 18.67 -18.80 -0.41
N TRP A 50 17.35 -18.64 -0.43
CA TRP A 50 16.51 -19.06 0.70
C TRP A 50 16.49 -20.59 0.85
N PHE A 51 16.37 -21.34 -0.26
CA PHE A 51 16.42 -22.81 -0.23
C PHE A 51 17.81 -23.32 0.17
N ASP A 52 18.87 -22.75 -0.33
CA ASP A 52 20.24 -23.14 0.04
C ASP A 52 20.47 -22.97 1.54
N ARG A 53 20.00 -21.87 2.11
CA ARG A 53 20.07 -21.62 3.54
C ARG A 53 19.22 -22.61 4.33
N THR A 54 17.97 -22.84 3.89
CA THR A 54 16.98 -23.59 4.69
C THR A 54 17.18 -25.09 4.59
N LEU A 55 17.52 -25.60 3.40
CA LEU A 55 17.65 -27.03 3.14
C LEU A 55 19.08 -27.53 3.25
N LYS A 56 20.07 -26.71 2.93
CA LYS A 56 21.49 -27.10 2.93
C LYS A 56 22.30 -26.48 4.09
N GLY A 57 21.71 -25.58 4.86
CA GLY A 57 22.41 -24.88 5.95
C GLY A 57 23.50 -23.91 5.50
N MET A 58 23.48 -23.48 4.23
CA MET A 58 24.50 -22.59 3.69
C MET A 58 24.31 -21.16 4.18
N ASP A 59 25.39 -20.45 4.47
CA ASP A 59 25.33 -19.00 4.71
C ASP A 59 25.22 -18.28 3.36
N THR A 60 24.05 -17.75 3.08
CA THR A 60 23.75 -17.02 1.84
C THR A 60 23.85 -15.49 2.01
N GLY A 61 24.33 -15.03 3.17
CA GLY A 61 24.43 -13.60 3.47
C GLY A 61 23.10 -12.90 3.74
N GLN A 62 21.98 -13.60 3.58
CA GLN A 62 20.63 -13.05 3.83
C GLN A 62 20.33 -13.06 5.33
N LYS A 63 20.54 -11.92 6.00
CA LYS A 63 20.43 -11.82 7.47
C LYS A 63 19.05 -11.39 7.97
N SER A 64 18.35 -10.55 7.22
CA SER A 64 17.08 -9.95 7.65
C SER A 64 15.88 -10.82 7.26
N PRO A 65 14.96 -11.09 8.21
CA PRO A 65 13.75 -11.88 7.92
C PRO A 65 12.74 -11.11 7.05
N VAL A 66 12.81 -9.79 7.05
CA VAL A 66 11.88 -8.92 6.32
C VAL A 66 12.67 -7.96 5.45
N ARG A 67 12.26 -7.81 4.21
CA ARG A 67 12.76 -6.81 3.28
C ARG A 67 11.60 -6.17 2.55
N ILE A 68 11.47 -4.85 2.68
CA ILE A 68 10.40 -4.06 2.09
C ILE A 68 10.96 -2.98 1.18
N PHE A 69 10.23 -2.66 0.13
CA PHE A 69 10.52 -1.50 -0.70
C PHE A 69 9.69 -0.32 -0.23
N VAL A 70 10.35 0.78 0.15
CA VAL A 70 9.68 2.00 0.58
C VAL A 70 9.44 2.86 -0.66
N MET A 71 8.17 2.91 -1.08
CA MET A 71 7.73 3.75 -2.19
C MET A 71 7.86 5.23 -1.81
N GLY A 72 8.12 6.10 -2.78
CA GLY A 72 8.43 7.51 -2.52
C GLY A 72 9.91 7.74 -2.28
N GLU A 73 10.53 7.03 -1.34
CA GLU A 73 11.99 6.98 -1.20
C GLU A 73 12.64 6.10 -2.28
N ASN A 74 11.89 5.17 -2.86
CA ASN A 74 12.32 4.19 -3.84
C ASN A 74 13.56 3.40 -3.40
N LYS A 75 13.52 2.88 -2.17
CA LYS A 75 14.62 2.14 -1.57
C LYS A 75 14.17 0.85 -0.90
N TRP A 76 15.01 -0.18 -1.02
CA TRP A 76 14.89 -1.38 -0.22
C TRP A 76 15.36 -1.13 1.21
N ARG A 77 14.60 -1.65 2.16
CA ARG A 77 14.92 -1.58 3.59
C ARG A 77 14.79 -2.96 4.22
N ASP A 78 15.83 -3.37 4.92
CA ASP A 78 15.86 -4.61 5.67
C ASP A 78 15.34 -4.37 7.09
N GLU A 79 14.39 -5.21 7.53
CA GLU A 79 13.72 -5.10 8.81
C GLU A 79 13.85 -6.40 9.61
N ARG A 80 13.71 -6.29 10.93
CA ARG A 80 13.87 -7.42 11.84
C ARG A 80 12.57 -8.19 12.06
N GLU A 81 11.44 -7.55 11.82
CA GLU A 81 10.11 -8.07 12.13
C GLU A 81 9.04 -7.41 11.26
N TRP A 82 7.88 -8.05 11.17
CA TRP A 82 6.68 -7.51 10.55
C TRP A 82 5.44 -7.95 11.37
N PRO A 83 4.50 -7.05 11.73
CA PRO A 83 4.58 -5.58 11.59
C PRO A 83 5.78 -4.98 12.30
N LEU A 84 6.21 -3.79 11.86
CA LEU A 84 7.35 -3.11 12.48
C LEU A 84 7.00 -2.68 13.90
N ARG A 85 7.83 -3.01 14.89
CA ARG A 85 7.60 -2.62 16.29
C ARG A 85 7.52 -1.11 16.49
N ARG A 86 8.19 -0.34 15.64
CA ARG A 86 8.17 1.12 15.69
C ARG A 86 6.96 1.76 15.04
N THR A 87 6.10 0.98 14.37
CA THR A 87 4.86 1.49 13.77
C THR A 87 3.98 2.07 14.88
N GLN A 88 3.61 3.32 14.71
CA GLN A 88 2.66 4.02 15.58
C GLN A 88 1.30 3.97 14.89
N TYR A 89 0.35 3.26 15.48
CA TYR A 89 -1.01 3.21 14.98
C TYR A 89 -1.69 4.54 15.31
N THR A 90 -1.95 5.32 14.27
CA THR A 90 -2.55 6.65 14.36
C THR A 90 -3.94 6.59 13.76
N GLU A 91 -4.94 7.01 14.53
CA GLU A 91 -6.31 7.10 14.06
C GLU A 91 -6.48 8.34 13.19
N TYR A 92 -7.13 8.15 12.04
CA TYR A 92 -7.57 9.22 11.17
C TYR A 92 -9.09 9.15 11.04
N TRP A 93 -9.74 10.26 11.31
CA TRP A 93 -11.19 10.40 11.32
C TRP A 93 -11.66 11.03 10.01
N LEU A 94 -12.71 10.44 9.43
CA LEU A 94 -13.43 11.03 8.31
C LEU A 94 -14.37 12.10 8.85
N HIS A 95 -14.30 13.31 8.30
CA HIS A 95 -15.12 14.45 8.70
C HIS A 95 -15.60 15.24 7.48
N SER A 96 -16.85 15.71 7.51
CA SER A 96 -17.47 16.55 6.51
C SER A 96 -18.65 17.31 7.11
N GLU A 97 -19.19 18.26 6.36
CA GLU A 97 -20.49 18.90 6.61
C GLU A 97 -21.58 18.32 5.68
N ALA A 98 -21.51 17.02 5.35
CA ALA A 98 -22.33 16.28 4.38
C ALA A 98 -22.07 16.62 2.91
N GLY A 99 -20.87 17.03 2.57
CA GLY A 99 -20.47 17.42 1.21
C GLY A 99 -19.16 16.78 0.78
N ALA A 100 -18.82 15.57 1.24
CA ALA A 100 -17.57 14.88 0.89
C ALA A 100 -17.57 14.32 -0.55
N ASN A 101 -18.64 14.52 -1.33
CA ASN A 101 -18.70 14.11 -2.72
C ASN A 101 -17.70 14.91 -3.56
N THR A 102 -17.04 14.24 -4.47
CA THR A 102 -15.97 14.75 -5.32
C THR A 102 -14.69 15.20 -4.56
N ARG A 103 -13.58 15.35 -5.28
CA ARG A 103 -12.31 15.86 -4.73
C ARG A 103 -12.35 17.33 -4.33
N THR A 104 -13.38 18.06 -4.75
CA THR A 104 -13.59 19.50 -4.41
C THR A 104 -14.62 19.67 -3.29
N GLY A 105 -15.12 18.57 -2.74
CA GLY A 105 -16.01 18.56 -1.60
C GLY A 105 -15.36 19.00 -0.30
N ASP A 106 -16.10 18.91 0.79
CA ASP A 106 -15.65 19.33 2.12
C ASP A 106 -15.04 18.18 2.97
N GLY A 107 -14.89 17.00 2.37
CA GLY A 107 -14.36 15.83 3.07
C GLY A 107 -12.92 16.02 3.55
N SER A 108 -12.72 15.90 4.84
CA SER A 108 -11.42 16.03 5.49
C SER A 108 -11.03 14.77 6.25
N LEU A 109 -9.73 14.47 6.25
CA LEU A 109 -9.13 13.38 6.99
C LEU A 109 -8.25 13.97 8.10
N THR A 110 -8.61 13.74 9.35
CA THR A 110 -7.99 14.41 10.50
C THR A 110 -7.65 13.43 11.62
N THR A 111 -6.63 13.77 12.42
CA THR A 111 -6.26 13.01 13.63
C THR A 111 -7.06 13.46 14.87
N VAL A 112 -7.91 14.45 14.72
CA VAL A 112 -8.80 14.92 15.80
C VAL A 112 -10.18 14.33 15.58
N ALA A 113 -10.70 13.64 16.59
CA ALA A 113 -12.04 13.08 16.53
C ALA A 113 -13.07 14.21 16.38
N PRO A 114 -14.05 14.08 15.46
CA PRO A 114 -15.12 15.08 15.32
C PRO A 114 -16.05 15.07 16.53
N ASP A 115 -16.59 16.25 16.89
CA ASP A 115 -17.56 16.39 18.00
C ASP A 115 -18.91 15.74 17.69
N SER A 116 -19.24 15.58 16.43
CA SER A 116 -20.48 14.96 15.96
C SER A 116 -20.24 14.14 14.69
N ALA A 117 -21.03 13.08 14.52
CA ALA A 117 -21.03 12.31 13.29
C ALA A 117 -21.98 12.95 12.27
N VAL A 118 -21.46 13.26 11.09
CA VAL A 118 -22.24 13.67 9.92
C VAL A 118 -22.21 12.53 8.92
N THR A 119 -23.31 12.33 8.19
CA THR A 119 -23.42 11.25 7.21
C THR A 119 -23.31 11.81 5.81
N ASP A 120 -22.28 11.41 5.08
CA ASP A 120 -22.20 11.62 3.64
C ASP A 120 -22.99 10.55 2.91
N THR A 121 -23.59 10.92 1.80
CA THR A 121 -24.40 10.02 0.99
C THR A 121 -23.98 10.11 -0.48
N PHE A 122 -24.10 8.99 -1.18
CA PHE A 122 -23.95 8.94 -2.63
C PHE A 122 -25.00 8.02 -3.24
N THR A 123 -25.30 8.21 -4.50
CA THR A 123 -26.23 7.36 -5.24
C THR A 123 -25.47 6.42 -6.15
N TYR A 124 -25.56 5.12 -5.91
CA TYR A 124 -25.02 4.13 -6.83
C TYR A 124 -25.95 3.95 -8.04
N ASP A 125 -25.43 4.18 -9.25
CA ASP A 125 -26.11 3.88 -10.50
C ASP A 125 -25.49 2.64 -11.17
N PRO A 126 -26.19 1.51 -11.24
CA PRO A 126 -25.67 0.32 -11.90
C PRO A 126 -25.54 0.47 -13.42
N ALA A 127 -26.14 1.51 -14.03
CA ALA A 127 -25.96 1.81 -15.47
C ALA A 127 -24.71 2.66 -15.73
N ASP A 128 -24.20 3.36 -14.71
CA ASP A 128 -22.95 4.14 -14.75
C ASP A 128 -22.10 3.85 -13.51
N PRO A 129 -21.60 2.63 -13.32
CA PRO A 129 -20.81 2.27 -12.14
C PRO A 129 -19.48 3.02 -12.13
N VAL A 130 -18.96 3.28 -10.91
CA VAL A 130 -17.62 3.85 -10.76
C VAL A 130 -16.58 2.95 -11.46
N PRO A 131 -15.84 3.47 -12.46
CA PRO A 131 -14.89 2.65 -13.20
C PRO A 131 -13.67 2.31 -12.31
N THR A 132 -13.13 1.12 -12.52
CA THR A 132 -11.86 0.74 -11.90
C THR A 132 -10.70 1.25 -12.74
N LYS A 133 -9.80 2.05 -12.14
CA LYS A 133 -8.60 2.60 -12.77
C LYS A 133 -7.37 2.16 -11.98
N GLY A 134 -6.58 1.26 -12.55
CA GLY A 134 -5.40 0.73 -11.86
C GLY A 134 -5.70 -0.30 -10.77
N GLY A 135 -4.85 -0.36 -9.74
CA GLY A 135 -4.95 -1.32 -8.64
C GLY A 135 -4.28 -2.66 -8.94
N ALA A 136 -4.60 -3.69 -8.13
CA ALA A 136 -3.97 -5.03 -8.21
C ALA A 136 -4.81 -6.00 -9.08
N LEU A 137 -5.08 -5.61 -10.32
CA LEU A 137 -5.94 -6.36 -11.23
C LEU A 137 -5.14 -7.24 -12.19
N LEU A 138 -5.79 -8.33 -12.65
CA LEU A 138 -5.35 -9.12 -13.79
C LEU A 138 -6.14 -8.73 -15.04
N GLY A 139 -5.45 -8.54 -16.16
CA GLY A 139 -6.09 -8.32 -17.46
C GLY A 139 -6.53 -6.89 -17.76
N LEU A 140 -6.36 -5.95 -16.85
CA LEU A 140 -6.52 -4.51 -17.04
C LEU A 140 -5.19 -3.81 -16.73
N PRO A 141 -4.98 -2.55 -17.18
CA PRO A 141 -3.84 -1.78 -16.72
C PRO A 141 -3.84 -1.72 -15.20
N ALA A 142 -2.85 -2.36 -14.58
CA ALA A 142 -2.73 -2.48 -13.14
C ALA A 142 -1.63 -1.56 -12.62
N GLY A 143 -1.67 -1.20 -11.33
CA GLY A 143 -0.71 -0.33 -10.67
C GLY A 143 -1.31 0.99 -10.20
N PRO A 144 -0.47 1.92 -9.74
CA PRO A 144 -0.90 3.26 -9.38
C PRO A 144 -1.15 4.10 -10.64
N PHE A 145 -2.33 4.71 -10.68
CA PHE A 145 -2.77 5.64 -11.71
C PHE A 145 -3.37 6.88 -11.07
N ASP A 146 -3.33 7.99 -11.77
CA ASP A 146 -4.05 9.20 -11.38
C ASP A 146 -5.55 8.92 -11.26
N GLN A 147 -6.13 9.14 -10.09
CA GLN A 147 -7.54 8.90 -9.76
C GLN A 147 -8.41 10.14 -9.92
N THR A 148 -7.86 11.26 -10.37
CA THR A 148 -8.57 12.56 -10.44
C THR A 148 -9.94 12.45 -11.12
N GLU A 149 -10.03 11.74 -12.26
CA GLU A 149 -11.31 11.55 -13.00
C GLU A 149 -12.33 10.74 -12.19
N ILE A 150 -11.87 9.82 -11.35
CA ILE A 150 -12.73 9.01 -10.46
C ILE A 150 -13.19 9.86 -9.28
N GLU A 151 -12.28 10.63 -8.71
CA GLU A 151 -12.53 11.51 -7.56
C GLU A 151 -13.39 12.73 -7.91
N ASP A 152 -13.53 13.08 -9.20
CA ASP A 152 -14.44 14.15 -9.67
C ASP A 152 -15.91 13.70 -9.78
N ARG A 153 -16.22 12.42 -9.56
CA ARG A 153 -17.57 11.90 -9.62
C ARG A 153 -18.38 12.22 -8.36
N GLU A 154 -19.65 12.55 -8.54
CA GLU A 154 -20.59 12.84 -7.44
C GLU A 154 -20.94 11.59 -6.58
N ASP A 155 -20.70 10.39 -7.12
CA ASP A 155 -20.91 9.13 -6.42
C ASP A 155 -19.64 8.59 -5.73
N VAL A 156 -18.60 9.43 -5.61
CA VAL A 156 -17.34 9.11 -4.91
C VAL A 156 -17.14 10.10 -3.76
N LEU A 157 -16.98 9.56 -2.55
CA LEU A 157 -16.67 10.35 -1.36
C LEU A 157 -15.15 10.46 -1.21
N VAL A 158 -14.65 11.68 -1.06
CA VAL A 158 -13.21 11.99 -0.98
C VAL A 158 -12.89 12.70 0.33
N TYR A 159 -11.97 12.13 1.10
CA TYR A 159 -11.50 12.71 2.36
C TYR A 159 -9.99 12.92 2.28
N THR A 160 -9.56 14.14 2.46
CA THR A 160 -8.16 14.54 2.26
C THR A 160 -7.59 15.21 3.50
N THR A 161 -6.35 14.90 3.84
CA THR A 161 -5.63 15.64 4.89
C THR A 161 -5.28 17.04 4.38
N PRO A 162 -5.07 18.02 5.28
CA PRO A 162 -4.32 19.21 4.92
C PRO A 162 -2.95 18.85 4.32
N VAL A 163 -2.34 19.81 3.62
CA VAL A 163 -0.96 19.61 3.12
C VAL A 163 -0.06 19.25 4.29
N LEU A 164 0.61 18.10 4.15
CA LEU A 164 1.48 17.59 5.21
C LEU A 164 2.76 18.42 5.28
N GLU A 165 3.13 18.85 6.47
CA GLU A 165 4.39 19.59 6.72
C GLU A 165 5.62 18.67 6.70
N GLN A 166 5.43 17.39 6.95
CA GLN A 166 6.46 16.36 6.98
C GLN A 166 6.00 15.12 6.21
N ALA A 167 6.97 14.39 5.67
CA ALA A 167 6.67 13.11 5.04
C ALA A 167 6.08 12.11 6.03
N VAL A 168 5.03 11.41 5.62
CA VAL A 168 4.39 10.35 6.39
C VAL A 168 4.65 9.01 5.68
N GLU A 169 5.23 8.06 6.41
CA GLU A 169 5.39 6.69 5.95
C GLU A 169 4.24 5.84 6.49
N VAL A 170 3.45 5.26 5.58
CA VAL A 170 2.40 4.29 5.93
C VAL A 170 2.97 2.89 5.74
N THR A 171 3.34 2.24 6.84
CA THR A 171 3.95 0.91 6.84
C THR A 171 3.38 0.08 7.98
N GLY A 172 2.63 -0.94 7.67
CA GLY A 172 1.93 -1.79 8.63
C GLY A 172 0.53 -2.16 8.15
N HIS A 173 -0.32 -2.55 9.12
CA HIS A 173 -1.72 -2.84 8.85
C HIS A 173 -2.54 -1.56 8.81
N ILE A 174 -3.32 -1.38 7.74
CA ILE A 174 -4.39 -0.40 7.71
C ILE A 174 -5.64 -1.10 8.24
N GLN A 175 -6.31 -0.46 9.20
CA GLN A 175 -7.57 -0.93 9.80
C GLN A 175 -8.66 0.12 9.50
N LEU A 176 -9.84 -0.36 9.11
CA LEU A 176 -11.05 0.42 8.89
C LEU A 176 -12.12 -0.03 9.87
#